data_e621897100bb77a795c99d2a4504f4bc
#
_entry.id   e621897100bb77a795c99d2a4504f4bc
#
_cell.length_a   1.000
_cell.length_b   1.000
_cell.length_c   1.000
_cell.angle_alpha   90.00
_cell.angle_beta   90.00
_cell.angle_gamma   90.00
#
_symmetry.space_group_name_H-M   'P 1'
#
loop_
_entity.id
_entity.type
_entity.pdbx_description
1 polymer ?
#
loop_
_entity_poly.entity_id
_entity_poly.type
_entity_poly.pdbx_seq_one_letter_code
_entity_poly.pdbx_strand_id
1 'polypeptide(L)'
;MEIKLIKIDNESYFVYQSSRKVYKERVADIMYFARGGRRVTMHSRESGEIELYCSLVEIYRVLITEGFHYINQSVLINISYITNIKKNLAKV
;
A
#
# COMPACT_ATOMS: atom_id res chain seq x y z
N MET A 1 -15.59 2.59 -2.17
CA MET A 1 -14.71 1.57 -2.76
C MET A 1 -14.51 0.44 -1.77
N GLU A 2 -14.65 -0.78 -2.22
CA GLU A 2 -14.35 -1.94 -1.37
C GLU A 2 -12.91 -2.35 -1.55
N ILE A 3 -12.26 -2.66 -0.44
CA ILE A 3 -10.89 -3.16 -0.44
C ILE A 3 -10.79 -4.36 0.49
N LYS A 4 -9.92 -5.30 0.15
CA LYS A 4 -9.68 -6.45 1.02
C LYS A 4 -8.32 -7.08 0.71
N LEU A 5 -7.86 -7.89 1.64
CA LEU A 5 -6.64 -8.67 1.50
C LEU A 5 -7.03 -10.11 1.21
N ILE A 6 -6.44 -10.68 0.18
CA ILE A 6 -6.66 -12.09 -0.19
C ILE A 6 -5.31 -12.77 -0.28
N LYS A 7 -5.21 -13.95 0.35
CA LYS A 7 -3.99 -14.75 0.29
C LYS A 7 -4.23 -16.00 -0.55
N ILE A 8 -3.34 -16.22 -1.51
CA ILE A 8 -3.38 -17.38 -2.38
C ILE A 8 -1.97 -17.95 -2.43
N ASP A 9 -1.78 -19.19 -2.00
CA ASP A 9 -0.49 -19.90 -2.06
C ASP A 9 0.66 -19.06 -1.50
N ASN A 10 0.50 -18.54 -0.29
CA ASN A 10 1.51 -17.73 0.40
C ASN A 10 1.76 -16.36 -0.23
N GLU A 11 0.99 -15.99 -1.25
CA GLU A 11 1.08 -14.68 -1.85
C GLU A 11 -0.10 -13.83 -1.41
N SER A 12 0.16 -12.60 -0.99
CA SER A 12 -0.89 -11.67 -0.57
C SER A 12 -1.23 -10.71 -1.69
N TYR A 13 -2.52 -10.47 -1.86
CA TYR A 13 -3.04 -9.55 -2.86
C TYR A 13 -3.93 -8.51 -2.22
N PHE A 14 -3.70 -7.27 -2.59
CA PHE A 14 -4.58 -6.16 -2.26
C PHE A 14 -5.63 -6.09 -3.37
N VAL A 15 -6.88 -6.35 -3.01
CA VAL A 15 -7.97 -6.40 -3.97
C VAL A 15 -8.87 -5.19 -3.76
N TYR A 16 -9.18 -4.49 -4.83
CA TYR A 16 -10.03 -3.31 -4.75
C TYR A 16 -10.99 -3.27 -5.93
N GLN A 17 -12.14 -2.65 -5.68
CA GLN A 17 -13.19 -2.53 -6.69
C GLN A 17 -13.34 -1.07 -7.06
N SER A 18 -13.34 -0.79 -8.37
CA SER A 18 -13.51 0.55 -8.89
C SER A 18 -14.37 0.47 -10.15
N SER A 19 -15.46 1.24 -10.18
CA SER A 19 -16.33 1.34 -11.35
C SER A 19 -16.76 0.00 -11.92
N ARG A 20 -17.25 -0.91 -11.11
CA ARG A 20 -17.73 -2.24 -11.51
C ARG A 20 -16.63 -3.22 -11.89
N LYS A 21 -15.38 -2.81 -11.79
CA LYS A 21 -14.26 -3.72 -12.06
C LYS A 21 -13.54 -4.03 -10.77
N VAL A 22 -13.02 -5.25 -10.70
CA VAL A 22 -12.24 -5.70 -9.56
C VAL A 22 -10.80 -5.84 -10.02
N TYR A 23 -9.91 -5.25 -9.25
CA TYR A 23 -8.48 -5.26 -9.53
C TYR A 23 -7.74 -5.94 -8.40
N LYS A 24 -6.58 -6.47 -8.70
CA LYS A 24 -5.69 -7.00 -7.67
C LYS A 24 -4.27 -6.52 -7.91
N GLU A 25 -3.56 -6.30 -6.82
CA GLU A 25 -2.16 -5.92 -6.86
C GLU A 25 -1.43 -6.80 -5.85
N ARG A 26 -0.31 -7.39 -6.25
CA ARG A 26 0.49 -8.15 -5.29
C ARG A 26 1.01 -7.20 -4.22
N VAL A 27 0.81 -7.56 -2.97
CA VAL A 27 1.27 -6.73 -1.85
C VAL A 27 2.78 -6.50 -1.93
N ALA A 28 3.53 -7.51 -2.36
CA ALA A 28 4.98 -7.40 -2.50
C ALA A 28 5.41 -6.33 -3.50
N ASP A 29 4.55 -5.97 -4.44
CA ASP A 29 4.85 -4.95 -5.43
C ASP A 29 4.43 -3.55 -5.00
N ILE A 30 3.65 -3.43 -3.94
CA ILE A 30 3.18 -2.13 -3.46
C ILE A 30 4.26 -1.49 -2.61
N MET A 31 4.73 -0.32 -3.03
CA MET A 31 5.77 0.38 -2.31
C MET A 31 5.20 1.25 -1.19
N TYR A 32 4.21 2.06 -1.49
CA TYR A 32 3.58 2.91 -0.49
C TYR A 32 2.25 3.47 -1.00
N PHE A 33 1.48 4.01 -0.06
CA PHE A 33 0.25 4.76 -0.34
C PHE A 33 0.45 6.17 0.19
N ALA A 34 0.03 7.15 -0.58
CA ALA A 34 0.14 8.55 -0.17
C ALA A 34 -1.21 9.22 -0.29
N ARG A 35 -1.61 9.93 0.77
CA ARG A 35 -2.87 10.67 0.78
C ARG A 35 -2.65 12.08 0.29
N GLY A 36 -3.48 12.52 -0.65
CA GLY A 36 -3.51 13.89 -1.12
C GLY A 36 -4.96 14.35 -1.20
N GLY A 37 -5.37 15.26 -0.31
CA GLY A 37 -6.76 15.67 -0.25
C GLY A 37 -7.67 14.52 0.13
N ARG A 38 -8.65 14.21 -0.70
CA ARG A 38 -9.61 13.13 -0.45
C ARG A 38 -9.24 11.82 -1.10
N ARG A 39 -8.11 11.77 -1.77
CA ARG A 39 -7.69 10.60 -2.52
C ARG A 39 -6.44 10.01 -1.93
N VAL A 40 -6.28 8.72 -2.19
CA VAL A 40 -5.06 8.00 -1.84
C VAL A 40 -4.48 7.47 -3.14
N THR A 41 -3.18 7.63 -3.33
CA THR A 41 -2.49 7.08 -4.49
C THR A 41 -1.67 5.89 -4.05
N MET A 42 -1.90 4.74 -4.69
CA MET A 42 -1.09 3.55 -4.49
C MET A 42 0.08 3.61 -5.46
N HIS A 43 1.30 3.48 -4.94
CA HIS A 43 2.50 3.45 -5.75
C HIS A 43 3.01 2.02 -5.79
N SER A 44 2.92 1.40 -6.95
CA SER A 44 3.29 0.01 -7.16
C SER A 44 4.42 -0.09 -8.16
N ARG A 45 5.29 -1.06 -7.94
CA ARG A 45 6.36 -1.35 -8.88
C ARG A 45 5.84 -1.77 -10.25
N GLU A 46 4.77 -2.56 -10.25
CA GLU A 46 4.24 -3.12 -11.49
C GLU A 46 3.26 -2.19 -12.19
N SER A 47 2.37 -1.60 -11.42
CA SER A 47 1.25 -0.85 -11.98
C SER A 47 1.43 0.66 -11.97
N GLY A 48 2.52 1.15 -11.36
CA GLY A 48 2.74 2.58 -11.25
C GLY A 48 1.82 3.21 -10.22
N GLU A 49 1.27 4.36 -10.57
CA GLU A 49 0.42 5.13 -9.65
C GLU A 49 -1.06 4.87 -9.95
N ILE A 50 -1.79 4.46 -8.93
CA ILE A 50 -3.21 4.16 -9.04
C ILE A 50 -3.95 4.97 -7.99
N GLU A 51 -4.94 5.76 -8.39
CA GLU A 51 -5.78 6.50 -7.45
C GLU A 51 -6.85 5.62 -6.85
N LEU A 52 -6.99 5.71 -5.54
CA LEU A 52 -7.98 4.95 -4.78
C LEU A 52 -8.92 5.91 -4.07
N TYR A 53 -10.19 5.53 -4.00
CA TYR A 53 -11.24 6.34 -3.36
C TYR A 53 -11.62 5.74 -2.03
N CYS A 54 -10.65 5.61 -1.16
CA CYS A 54 -10.83 5.11 0.19
C CYS A 54 -9.85 5.85 1.10
N SER A 55 -10.02 5.70 2.42
CA SER A 55 -9.14 6.37 3.35
C SER A 55 -7.86 5.58 3.58
N LEU A 56 -6.82 6.28 3.99
CA LEU A 56 -5.56 5.63 4.32
C LEU A 56 -5.71 4.70 5.53
N VAL A 57 -6.59 5.07 6.46
CA VAL A 57 -6.88 4.24 7.63
C VAL A 57 -7.51 2.91 7.22
N GLU A 58 -8.42 2.92 6.27
CA GLU A 58 -9.03 1.69 5.78
C GLU A 58 -7.98 0.77 5.15
N ILE A 59 -7.09 1.35 4.37
CA ILE A 59 -6.00 0.60 3.74
C ILE A 59 -5.09 0.01 4.81
N TYR A 60 -4.73 0.81 5.82
CA TYR A 60 -3.89 0.34 6.91
C TYR A 60 -4.50 -0.86 7.63
N ARG A 61 -5.79 -0.80 7.91
CA ARG A 61 -6.48 -1.91 8.60
C ARG A 61 -6.45 -3.19 7.78
N VAL A 62 -6.60 -3.07 6.47
CA VAL A 62 -6.60 -4.23 5.56
C VAL A 62 -5.19 -4.82 5.47
N LEU A 63 -4.16 -3.99 5.48
CA LEU A 63 -2.78 -4.42 5.27
C LEU A 63 -1.94 -4.47 6.54
N ILE A 64 -2.59 -4.45 7.71
CA ILE A 64 -1.87 -4.35 8.98
C ILE A 64 -0.93 -5.53 9.22
N THR A 65 -1.25 -6.70 8.69
CA THR A 65 -0.40 -7.90 8.85
C THR A 65 0.67 -8.03 7.79
N GLU A 66 0.73 -7.08 6.86
CA GLU A 66 1.60 -7.20 5.68
C GLU A 66 2.83 -6.31 5.72
N GLY A 67 3.14 -5.74 6.88
CA GLY A 67 4.35 -4.96 7.03
C GLY A 67 4.26 -3.53 6.53
N PHE A 68 3.07 -2.96 6.55
CA PHE A 68 2.88 -1.55 6.22
C PHE A 68 2.84 -0.72 7.48
N HIS A 69 3.53 0.42 7.46
CA HIS A 69 3.64 1.32 8.60
C HIS A 69 3.51 2.77 8.16
N TYR A 70 2.90 3.59 9.00
CA TYR A 70 2.88 5.02 8.77
C TYR A 70 4.27 5.61 8.99
N ILE A 71 4.72 6.42 8.05
CA ILE A 71 5.93 7.23 8.25
C ILE A 71 5.54 8.67 8.59
N ASN A 72 4.31 9.05 8.28
CA ASN A 72 3.69 10.29 8.73
C ASN A 72 2.19 10.16 8.51
N GLN A 73 1.41 11.21 8.78
CA GLN A 73 -0.04 11.17 8.67
C GLN A 73 -0.56 10.86 7.27
N SER A 74 0.26 11.08 6.26
CA SER A 74 -0.18 11.01 4.87
C SER A 74 0.46 9.89 4.07
N VAL A 75 1.39 9.14 4.65
CA VAL A 75 2.10 8.11 3.90
C VAL A 75 2.17 6.82 4.71
N LEU A 76 1.74 5.75 4.05
CA LEU A 76 1.79 4.39 4.58
C LEU A 76 2.73 3.59 3.69
N ILE A 77 3.84 3.13 4.23
CA ILE A 77 4.89 2.51 3.43
C ILE A 77 5.04 1.01 3.73
N ASN A 78 5.35 0.25 2.70
CA ASN A 78 5.73 -1.14 2.83
C ASN A 78 7.16 -1.18 3.37
N ILE A 79 7.30 -1.68 4.60
CA ILE A 79 8.58 -1.61 5.32
C ILE A 79 9.72 -2.30 4.58
N SER A 80 9.40 -3.27 3.73
CA SER A 80 10.44 -4.00 3.01
C SER A 80 11.20 -3.13 2.01
N TYR A 81 10.66 -1.96 1.67
CA TYR A 81 11.29 -1.04 0.73
C TYR A 81 12.17 0.01 1.39
N ILE A 82 12.27 0.04 2.72
CA ILE A 82 13.06 1.06 3.40
C ILE A 82 14.32 0.53 4.07
N THR A 83 14.71 -0.68 3.77
CA THR A 83 15.87 -1.33 4.38
C THR A 83 17.15 -0.51 4.18
N ASN A 84 17.34 0.03 3.01
CA ASN A 84 18.53 0.79 2.67
C ASN A 84 18.56 2.18 3.34
N ILE A 85 17.39 2.73 3.62
CA ILE A 85 17.28 4.03 4.28
C ILE A 85 17.82 3.95 5.71
N LYS A 86 17.51 2.85 6.39
CA LYS A 86 18.00 2.63 7.74
C LYS A 86 19.53 2.68 7.79
N LYS A 87 20.17 2.11 6.79
CA LYS A 87 21.64 2.09 6.69
C LYS A 87 22.21 3.50 6.54
N ASN A 88 21.56 4.32 5.73
CA ASN A 88 21.97 5.69 5.53
C ASN A 88 21.81 6.52 6.80
N LEU A 89 20.74 6.32 7.54
CA LEU A 89 20.51 7.02 8.79
C LEU A 89 21.56 6.68 9.83
N ALA A 90 22.04 5.46 9.81
CA ALA A 90 23.05 5.02 10.77
C ALA A 90 24.40 5.72 10.56
N LYS A 91 24.61 6.30 9.41
CA LYS A 91 25.84 7.01 9.10
C LYS A 91 25.81 8.48 9.48
N VAL A 92 24.64 8.98 9.77
CA VAL A 92 24.45 10.35 10.19
C VAL A 92 24.65 10.47 11.69
#